data_29f5df7f24ee28df109a4ae0b95e9466
#
_entry.id   29f5df7f24ee28df109a4ae0b95e9466
#
_cell.length_a   1.000
_cell.length_b   1.000
_cell.length_c   1.000
_cell.angle_alpha   90.00
_cell.angle_beta   90.00
_cell.angle_gamma   90.00
#
_symmetry.space_group_name_H-M   'P 1'
#
loop_
_entity.id
_entity.type
_entity.pdbx_description
1 polymer ?
#
loop_
_entity_poly.entity_id
_entity_poly.type
_entity_poly.pdbx_seq_one_letter_code
_entity_poly.pdbx_strand_id
1 'polypeptide(L)'
;AFEHCRSRFVGGKSLFNYDQVQKRISELQSYFTVCSAMCSYTSINVPLNQDTSRMDVQANAIKTVLTDYMQAAAQSLLQLTGAKGYRLDNTAGRAVIDSRPFQIFEGSNDILYQQISESFIKMMRKMKTGNLYTFLSEYDLTSKASGYFQDVMNFELDSRMSQRKLVELGKALGRLISMEFTLDLADRGFNRE
;
A
#
# COMPACT_ATOMS: atom_id res chain seq x y z
N ALA A 1 17.57 -5.41 -8.21
CA ALA A 1 16.68 -5.98 -9.23
C ALA A 1 17.03 -5.50 -10.65
N PHE A 2 17.04 -4.21 -10.89
CA PHE A 2 17.24 -3.62 -12.23
C PHE A 2 18.53 -4.07 -12.89
N GLU A 3 19.68 -3.87 -12.25
CA GLU A 3 21.00 -4.28 -12.77
C GLU A 3 21.09 -5.79 -13.05
N HIS A 4 20.50 -6.59 -12.16
CA HIS A 4 20.41 -8.03 -12.38
C HIS A 4 19.63 -8.38 -13.65
N CYS A 5 18.50 -7.71 -13.90
CA CYS A 5 17.69 -7.96 -15.09
C CYS A 5 18.35 -7.49 -16.37
N ARG A 6 19.17 -6.43 -16.34
CA ARG A 6 19.94 -5.94 -17.49
C ARG A 6 21.11 -6.86 -17.85
N SER A 7 21.82 -7.35 -16.84
CA SER A 7 23.03 -8.14 -17.03
C SER A 7 22.78 -9.64 -17.28
N ARG A 8 21.59 -10.15 -16.91
CA ARG A 8 21.23 -11.56 -17.11
C ARG A 8 20.59 -11.80 -18.47
N PHE A 9 21.15 -12.75 -19.22
CA PHE A 9 20.62 -13.18 -20.52
C PHE A 9 19.89 -14.52 -20.39
N VAL A 10 18.71 -14.62 -21.01
CA VAL A 10 17.87 -15.81 -21.09
C VAL A 10 17.22 -15.84 -22.47
N GLY A 11 17.26 -16.97 -23.17
CA GLY A 11 16.65 -17.08 -24.50
C GLY A 11 17.20 -16.10 -25.54
N GLY A 12 18.50 -15.78 -25.46
CA GLY A 12 19.19 -14.92 -26.45
C GLY A 12 19.02 -13.41 -26.24
N LYS A 13 18.28 -12.97 -25.22
CA LYS A 13 18.12 -11.54 -24.92
C LYS A 13 18.24 -11.25 -23.42
N SER A 14 18.50 -9.99 -23.09
CA SER A 14 18.50 -9.54 -21.68
C SER A 14 17.17 -9.83 -21.02
N LEU A 15 17.20 -10.25 -19.75
CA LEU A 15 15.98 -10.50 -18.95
C LEU A 15 15.09 -9.24 -18.91
N PHE A 16 15.69 -8.06 -18.90
CA PHE A 16 14.95 -6.79 -18.94
C PHE A 16 14.12 -6.58 -20.22
N ASN A 17 14.43 -7.26 -21.31
CA ASN A 17 13.71 -7.15 -22.58
C ASN A 17 12.43 -8.00 -22.64
N TYR A 18 12.00 -8.59 -21.53
CA TYR A 18 10.71 -9.26 -21.39
C TYR A 18 9.71 -8.32 -20.73
N ASP A 19 8.52 -8.16 -21.29
CA ASP A 19 7.48 -7.24 -20.81
C ASP A 19 7.01 -7.56 -19.38
N GLN A 20 6.86 -8.84 -19.04
CA GLN A 20 6.54 -9.26 -17.68
C GLN A 20 7.63 -8.89 -16.66
N VAL A 21 8.89 -8.79 -17.09
CA VAL A 21 9.99 -8.33 -16.24
C VAL A 21 9.94 -6.83 -16.08
N GLN A 22 9.70 -6.10 -17.16
CA GLN A 22 9.52 -4.63 -17.11
C GLN A 22 8.35 -4.26 -16.20
N LYS A 23 7.22 -4.96 -16.31
CA LYS A 23 6.06 -4.79 -15.42
C LYS A 23 6.47 -4.96 -13.94
N ARG A 24 7.19 -6.05 -13.60
CA ARG A 24 7.65 -6.28 -12.20
C ARG A 24 8.61 -5.19 -11.71
N ILE A 25 9.49 -4.71 -12.56
CA ILE A 25 10.42 -3.61 -12.20
C ILE A 25 9.62 -2.32 -11.97
N SER A 26 8.63 -2.02 -12.80
CA SER A 26 7.74 -0.86 -12.62
C SER A 26 6.92 -0.97 -11.32
N GLU A 27 6.38 -2.16 -11.02
CA GLU A 27 5.68 -2.41 -9.75
C GLU A 27 6.59 -2.19 -8.54
N LEU A 28 7.83 -2.70 -8.58
CA LEU A 28 8.82 -2.47 -7.51
C LEU A 28 9.12 -0.99 -7.31
N GLN A 29 9.24 -0.22 -8.39
CA GLN A 29 9.44 1.22 -8.34
C GLN A 29 8.22 1.91 -7.71
N SER A 30 7.01 1.50 -8.08
CA SER A 30 5.76 2.03 -7.51
C SER A 30 5.66 1.73 -6.02
N TYR A 31 5.95 0.51 -5.58
CA TYR A 31 5.98 0.16 -4.14
C TYR A 31 6.97 1.03 -3.37
N PHE A 32 8.17 1.21 -3.91
CA PHE A 32 9.18 2.08 -3.29
C PHE A 32 8.69 3.53 -3.16
N THR A 33 8.05 4.06 -4.20
CA THR A 33 7.49 5.43 -4.20
C THR A 33 6.41 5.60 -3.13
N VAL A 34 5.44 4.68 -3.08
CA VAL A 34 4.37 4.71 -2.08
C VAL A 34 4.91 4.56 -0.66
N CYS A 35 5.81 3.60 -0.44
CA CYS A 35 6.45 3.42 0.87
C CYS A 35 7.22 4.67 1.31
N SER A 36 7.94 5.31 0.39
CA SER A 36 8.66 6.56 0.67
C SER A 36 7.71 7.70 1.02
N ALA A 37 6.56 7.81 0.32
CA ALA A 37 5.54 8.82 0.62
C ALA A 37 4.93 8.61 2.01
N MET A 38 4.60 7.38 2.37
CA MET A 38 4.07 7.04 3.70
C MET A 38 5.07 7.33 4.82
N CYS A 39 6.35 7.01 4.63
CA CYS A 39 7.42 7.35 5.58
C CYS A 39 7.60 8.87 5.71
N SER A 40 7.58 9.59 4.58
CA SER A 40 7.67 11.06 4.57
C SER A 40 6.49 11.70 5.31
N TYR A 41 5.26 11.22 5.04
CA TYR A 41 4.08 11.68 5.76
C TYR A 41 4.23 11.51 7.27
N THR A 42 4.64 10.32 7.72
CA THR A 42 4.83 10.03 9.14
C THR A 42 5.87 10.96 9.77
N SER A 43 7.03 11.13 9.12
CA SER A 43 8.11 11.97 9.63
C SER A 43 7.71 13.45 9.79
N ILE A 44 6.82 13.93 8.93
CA ILE A 44 6.41 15.35 8.94
C ILE A 44 5.22 15.58 9.87
N ASN A 45 4.26 14.67 9.90
CA ASN A 45 2.97 14.90 10.54
C ASN A 45 2.82 14.23 11.91
N VAL A 46 3.78 13.38 12.32
CA VAL A 46 3.73 12.67 13.61
C VAL A 46 4.97 12.99 14.45
N PRO A 47 4.99 14.12 15.18
CA PRO A 47 6.07 14.46 16.11
C PRO A 47 6.21 13.40 17.21
N LEU A 48 7.43 13.16 17.70
CA LEU A 48 7.74 12.15 18.71
C LEU A 48 6.92 12.25 20.00
N ASN A 49 6.47 13.47 20.34
CA ASN A 49 5.71 13.74 21.58
C ASN A 49 4.19 13.84 21.35
N GLN A 50 3.71 13.51 20.14
CA GLN A 50 2.29 13.60 19.84
C GLN A 50 1.53 12.39 20.43
N ASP A 51 0.36 12.67 21.00
CA ASP A 51 -0.63 11.63 21.31
C ASP A 51 -1.20 11.05 20.00
N THR A 52 -0.84 9.80 19.70
CA THR A 52 -1.28 9.09 18.49
C THR A 52 -2.59 8.31 18.69
N SER A 53 -3.23 8.40 19.87
CA SER A 53 -4.44 7.64 20.20
C SER A 53 -5.64 7.89 19.27
N ARG A 54 -5.61 8.97 18.47
CA ARG A 54 -6.65 9.32 17.49
C ARG A 54 -6.22 9.10 16.03
N MET A 55 -5.07 8.49 15.82
CA MET A 55 -4.49 8.26 14.49
C MET A 55 -4.58 6.80 14.05
N ASP A 56 -5.54 6.06 14.58
CA ASP A 56 -5.73 4.63 14.33
C ASP A 56 -5.88 4.30 12.84
N VAL A 57 -6.64 5.08 12.09
CA VAL A 57 -6.84 4.89 10.65
C VAL A 57 -5.52 5.07 9.88
N GLN A 58 -4.79 6.16 10.16
CA GLN A 58 -3.51 6.42 9.51
C GLN A 58 -2.47 5.34 9.86
N ALA A 59 -2.34 5.02 11.15
CA ALA A 59 -1.39 4.03 11.62
C ALA A 59 -1.67 2.65 11.03
N ASN A 60 -2.93 2.21 11.02
CA ASN A 60 -3.34 0.94 10.45
C ASN A 60 -3.11 0.91 8.93
N ALA A 61 -3.44 2.00 8.19
CA ALA A 61 -3.21 2.09 6.76
C ALA A 61 -1.70 2.04 6.44
N ILE A 62 -0.88 2.80 7.16
CA ILE A 62 0.58 2.80 6.98
C ILE A 62 1.13 1.41 7.23
N LYS A 63 0.82 0.80 8.38
CA LYS A 63 1.33 -0.52 8.74
C LYS A 63 0.93 -1.58 7.70
N THR A 64 -0.34 -1.65 7.34
CA THR A 64 -0.84 -2.69 6.44
C THR A 64 -0.32 -2.55 5.02
N VAL A 65 -0.38 -1.35 4.44
CA VAL A 65 0.06 -1.13 3.05
C VAL A 65 1.58 -1.28 2.92
N LEU A 66 2.37 -0.72 3.85
CA LEU A 66 3.83 -0.88 3.85
C LEU A 66 4.24 -2.34 3.90
N THR A 67 3.65 -3.11 4.81
CA THR A 67 4.04 -4.52 5.00
C THR A 67 3.55 -5.40 3.85
N ASP A 68 2.41 -5.10 3.23
CA ASP A 68 1.94 -5.79 2.04
C ASP A 68 2.86 -5.51 0.84
N TYR A 69 3.26 -4.26 0.63
CA TYR A 69 4.17 -3.90 -0.47
C TYR A 69 5.59 -4.42 -0.23
N MET A 70 6.07 -4.43 1.00
CA MET A 70 7.35 -5.04 1.35
C MET A 70 7.36 -6.54 1.02
N GLN A 71 6.31 -7.28 1.39
CA GLN A 71 6.17 -8.69 1.07
C GLN A 71 6.04 -8.93 -0.45
N ALA A 72 5.24 -8.13 -1.15
CA ALA A 72 5.08 -8.20 -2.60
C ALA A 72 6.40 -7.90 -3.33
N ALA A 73 7.15 -6.91 -2.85
CA ALA A 73 8.46 -6.56 -3.38
C ALA A 73 9.47 -7.70 -3.18
N ALA A 74 9.49 -8.32 -2.00
CA ALA A 74 10.34 -9.48 -1.71
C ALA A 74 10.03 -10.66 -2.65
N GLN A 75 8.75 -10.98 -2.87
CA GLN A 75 8.31 -12.01 -3.81
C GLN A 75 8.72 -11.68 -5.26
N SER A 76 8.56 -10.44 -5.68
CA SER A 76 8.98 -9.99 -7.01
C SER A 76 10.50 -10.07 -7.20
N LEU A 77 11.27 -9.69 -6.17
CA LEU A 77 12.73 -9.82 -6.19
C LEU A 77 13.17 -11.29 -6.32
N LEU A 78 12.54 -12.18 -5.54
CA LEU A 78 12.79 -13.63 -5.62
C LEU A 78 12.51 -14.16 -7.03
N GLN A 79 11.37 -13.82 -7.62
CA GLN A 79 11.00 -14.22 -8.97
C GLN A 79 12.00 -13.74 -10.02
N LEU A 80 12.44 -12.48 -9.95
CA LEU A 80 13.41 -11.89 -10.87
C LEU A 80 14.80 -12.52 -10.74
N THR A 81 15.19 -12.88 -9.51
CA THR A 81 16.47 -13.53 -9.22
C THR A 81 16.47 -14.99 -9.74
N GLY A 82 15.31 -15.63 -9.77
CA GLY A 82 15.16 -17.01 -10.21
C GLY A 82 15.79 -18.02 -9.24
N ALA A 83 16.25 -19.16 -9.74
CA ALA A 83 16.71 -20.30 -8.92
C ALA A 83 17.76 -19.94 -7.86
N LYS A 84 18.66 -18.98 -8.17
CA LYS A 84 19.67 -18.50 -7.19
C LYS A 84 19.03 -17.82 -5.98
N GLY A 85 17.89 -17.18 -6.17
CA GLY A 85 17.16 -16.50 -5.10
C GLY A 85 16.50 -17.46 -4.11
N TYR A 86 16.34 -18.72 -4.45
CA TYR A 86 15.77 -19.73 -3.54
C TYR A 86 16.73 -20.10 -2.38
N ARG A 87 17.97 -19.75 -2.47
CA ARG A 87 18.98 -20.00 -1.42
C ARG A 87 18.78 -19.02 -0.26
N LEU A 88 18.87 -19.51 0.97
CA LEU A 88 18.72 -18.69 2.19
C LEU A 88 19.93 -17.76 2.45
N ASP A 89 21.07 -18.02 1.82
CA ASP A 89 22.22 -17.13 1.82
C ASP A 89 22.10 -16.00 0.78
N ASN A 90 21.03 -16.01 -0.03
CA ASN A 90 20.73 -14.97 -1.00
C ASN A 90 19.70 -13.96 -0.42
N THR A 91 19.96 -12.68 -0.59
CA THR A 91 19.08 -11.60 -0.11
C THR A 91 17.63 -11.77 -0.57
N ALA A 92 17.38 -12.23 -1.81
CA ALA A 92 16.03 -12.40 -2.33
C ALA A 92 15.25 -13.50 -1.59
N GLY A 93 15.90 -14.63 -1.27
CA GLY A 93 15.28 -15.72 -0.50
C GLY A 93 15.00 -15.32 0.94
N ARG A 94 15.97 -14.66 1.58
CA ARG A 94 15.80 -14.15 2.95
C ARG A 94 14.72 -13.10 3.06
N ALA A 95 14.67 -12.15 2.13
CA ALA A 95 13.70 -11.05 2.16
C ALA A 95 12.25 -11.55 2.23
N VAL A 96 11.91 -12.65 1.55
CA VAL A 96 10.55 -13.25 1.60
C VAL A 96 10.21 -13.75 3.02
N ILE A 97 11.17 -14.37 3.69
CA ILE A 97 10.97 -14.89 5.05
C ILE A 97 10.96 -13.74 6.05
N ASP A 98 11.93 -12.84 5.96
CA ASP A 98 12.13 -11.74 6.92
C ASP A 98 11.00 -10.69 6.83
N SER A 99 10.36 -10.52 5.68
CA SER A 99 9.23 -9.58 5.52
C SER A 99 7.90 -10.13 6.02
N ARG A 100 7.70 -11.44 6.05
CA ARG A 100 6.42 -12.06 6.40
C ARG A 100 5.92 -11.75 7.82
N PRO A 101 6.75 -11.76 8.87
CA PRO A 101 6.31 -11.47 10.23
C PRO A 101 5.63 -10.12 10.38
N PHE A 102 6.02 -9.11 9.61
CA PHE A 102 5.45 -7.76 9.69
C PHE A 102 3.98 -7.67 9.29
N GLN A 103 3.46 -8.64 8.53
CA GLN A 103 2.03 -8.73 8.23
C GLN A 103 1.22 -9.40 9.37
N ILE A 104 1.89 -9.97 10.36
CA ILE A 104 1.29 -10.77 11.43
C ILE A 104 1.38 -10.05 12.78
N PHE A 105 2.54 -9.45 13.10
CA PHE A 105 2.80 -8.80 14.38
C PHE A 105 1.99 -7.51 14.55
N GLU A 106 1.74 -7.13 15.80
CA GLU A 106 1.00 -5.92 16.19
C GLU A 106 -0.40 -5.82 15.57
N GLY A 107 -1.05 -6.97 15.42
CA GLY A 107 -2.31 -7.15 14.69
C GLY A 107 -2.06 -7.59 13.25
N SER A 108 -2.72 -8.67 12.86
CA SER A 108 -2.62 -9.14 11.47
C SER A 108 -3.21 -8.10 10.52
N ASN A 109 -2.67 -8.02 9.30
CA ASN A 109 -3.16 -7.05 8.31
C ASN A 109 -4.66 -7.18 8.06
N ASP A 110 -5.24 -8.38 8.09
CA ASP A 110 -6.68 -8.56 7.91
C ASP A 110 -7.49 -7.89 9.03
N ILE A 111 -7.07 -8.03 10.29
CA ILE A 111 -7.72 -7.34 11.42
C ILE A 111 -7.60 -5.83 11.28
N LEU A 112 -6.43 -5.32 10.92
CA LEU A 112 -6.22 -3.87 10.79
C LEU A 112 -7.00 -3.29 9.58
N TYR A 113 -7.11 -4.01 8.47
CA TYR A 113 -7.98 -3.62 7.35
C TYR A 113 -9.45 -3.60 7.76
N GLN A 114 -9.91 -4.60 8.52
CA GLN A 114 -11.27 -4.58 9.07
C GLN A 114 -11.50 -3.34 9.93
N GLN A 115 -10.56 -3.00 10.83
CA GLN A 115 -10.64 -1.82 11.69
C GLN A 115 -10.69 -0.51 10.90
N ILE A 116 -9.93 -0.39 9.81
CA ILE A 116 -10.02 0.76 8.91
C ILE A 116 -11.46 0.91 8.40
N SER A 117 -12.06 -0.15 7.86
CA SER A 117 -13.43 -0.12 7.35
C SER A 117 -14.46 0.23 8.42
N GLU A 118 -14.33 -0.35 9.61
CA GLU A 118 -15.23 -0.06 10.74
C GLU A 118 -15.13 1.40 11.18
N SER A 119 -13.92 1.97 11.20
CA SER A 119 -13.71 3.39 11.50
C SER A 119 -14.34 4.28 10.45
N PHE A 120 -14.23 3.97 9.16
CA PHE A 120 -14.88 4.70 8.08
C PHE A 120 -16.41 4.64 8.20
N ILE A 121 -17.00 3.47 8.38
CA ILE A 121 -18.44 3.30 8.57
C ILE A 121 -18.94 4.11 9.78
N LYS A 122 -18.17 4.10 10.88
CA LYS A 122 -18.51 4.89 12.08
C LYS A 122 -18.47 6.40 11.81
N MET A 123 -17.48 6.88 11.05
CA MET A 123 -17.39 8.30 10.66
C MET A 123 -18.52 8.69 9.71
N MET A 124 -18.83 7.89 8.68
CA MET A 124 -19.93 8.12 7.74
C MET A 124 -21.27 8.23 8.47
N ARG A 125 -21.53 7.36 9.46
CA ARG A 125 -22.74 7.43 10.30
C ARG A 125 -22.83 8.73 11.09
N LYS A 126 -21.70 9.22 11.65
CA LYS A 126 -21.66 10.52 12.36
C LYS A 126 -21.95 11.68 11.42
N MET A 127 -21.45 11.64 10.19
CA MET A 127 -21.70 12.65 9.16
C MET A 127 -23.07 12.50 8.49
N LYS A 128 -23.82 11.45 8.81
CA LYS A 128 -25.13 11.13 8.22
C LYS A 128 -25.07 10.99 6.69
N THR A 129 -23.95 10.51 6.16
CA THR A 129 -23.80 10.20 4.74
C THR A 129 -23.77 8.68 4.55
N GLY A 130 -24.47 8.18 3.53
CA GLY A 130 -24.44 6.76 3.11
C GLY A 130 -23.56 6.55 1.89
N ASN A 131 -23.33 7.60 1.10
CA ASN A 131 -22.55 7.51 -0.13
C ASN A 131 -21.06 7.53 0.16
N LEU A 132 -20.36 6.50 -0.32
CA LEU A 132 -18.92 6.34 -0.05
C LEU A 132 -18.09 7.46 -0.68
N TYR A 133 -18.34 7.80 -1.96
CA TYR A 133 -17.57 8.85 -2.64
C TYR A 133 -17.74 10.21 -1.97
N THR A 134 -18.97 10.58 -1.61
CA THR A 134 -19.25 11.85 -0.90
C THR A 134 -18.42 11.94 0.38
N PHE A 135 -18.38 10.87 1.16
CA PHE A 135 -17.54 10.84 2.37
C PHE A 135 -16.06 10.96 2.06
N LEU A 136 -15.55 10.18 1.10
CA LEU A 136 -14.12 10.13 0.76
C LEU A 136 -13.61 11.46 0.21
N SER A 137 -14.43 12.20 -0.53
CA SER A 137 -14.07 13.51 -1.10
C SER A 137 -13.97 14.62 -0.05
N GLU A 138 -14.58 14.44 1.12
CA GLU A 138 -14.54 15.38 2.25
C GLU A 138 -13.54 14.98 3.33
N TYR A 139 -13.05 13.74 3.29
CA TYR A 139 -12.13 13.23 4.32
C TYR A 139 -10.67 13.50 3.96
N ASP A 140 -9.95 14.20 4.85
CA ASP A 140 -8.59 14.71 4.61
C ASP A 140 -7.60 13.66 4.11
N LEU A 141 -7.75 12.40 4.55
CA LEU A 141 -6.85 11.31 4.15
C LEU A 141 -7.15 10.69 2.79
N THR A 142 -8.19 11.17 2.08
CA THR A 142 -8.63 10.57 0.81
C THR A 142 -9.15 11.60 -0.19
N SER A 143 -9.22 12.87 0.16
CA SER A 143 -9.92 13.91 -0.60
C SER A 143 -9.41 14.08 -2.03
N LYS A 144 -8.10 14.10 -2.24
CA LYS A 144 -7.48 14.21 -3.59
C LYS A 144 -7.55 12.88 -4.34
N ALA A 145 -7.18 11.80 -3.66
CA ALA A 145 -7.12 10.47 -4.26
C ALA A 145 -8.48 9.96 -4.71
N SER A 146 -9.55 10.26 -3.97
CA SER A 146 -10.93 9.83 -4.29
C SER A 146 -11.40 10.36 -5.65
N GLY A 147 -10.95 11.55 -6.07
CA GLY A 147 -11.32 12.15 -7.34
C GLY A 147 -10.97 11.30 -8.56
N TYR A 148 -9.92 10.46 -8.47
CA TYR A 148 -9.54 9.54 -9.54
C TYR A 148 -10.44 8.30 -9.66
N PHE A 149 -11.31 8.06 -8.67
CA PHE A 149 -12.14 6.85 -8.56
C PHE A 149 -13.62 7.16 -8.39
N GLN A 150 -14.05 8.37 -8.72
CA GLN A 150 -15.45 8.81 -8.54
C GLN A 150 -16.45 7.81 -9.10
N ASP A 151 -16.27 7.37 -10.35
CA ASP A 151 -17.23 6.46 -11.01
C ASP A 151 -17.33 5.09 -10.32
N VAL A 152 -16.24 4.63 -9.70
CA VAL A 152 -16.19 3.32 -9.03
C VAL A 152 -16.67 3.39 -7.59
N MET A 153 -16.50 4.54 -6.92
CA MET A 153 -16.79 4.71 -5.50
C MET A 153 -18.12 5.40 -5.22
N ASN A 154 -18.82 5.84 -6.26
CA ASN A 154 -20.11 6.53 -6.11
C ASN A 154 -21.25 5.53 -5.91
N PHE A 155 -21.34 4.99 -4.70
CA PHE A 155 -22.41 4.07 -4.30
C PHE A 155 -22.73 4.18 -2.81
N GLU A 156 -23.93 3.75 -2.44
CA GLU A 156 -24.36 3.66 -1.03
C GLU A 156 -23.67 2.45 -0.36
N LEU A 157 -22.98 2.72 0.74
CA LEU A 157 -22.25 1.69 1.48
C LEU A 157 -23.19 0.92 2.41
N ASP A 158 -23.32 -0.39 2.21
CA ASP A 158 -24.03 -1.26 3.14
C ASP A 158 -23.24 -1.40 4.45
N SER A 159 -23.80 -0.91 5.54
CA SER A 159 -23.17 -0.98 6.86
C SER A 159 -23.25 -2.37 7.52
N ARG A 160 -23.89 -3.36 6.87
CA ARG A 160 -24.03 -4.75 7.35
C ARG A 160 -23.16 -5.71 6.55
N MET A 161 -21.91 -5.36 6.37
CA MET A 161 -20.96 -6.22 5.64
C MET A 161 -20.45 -7.38 6.49
N SER A 162 -20.19 -8.52 5.82
CA SER A 162 -19.44 -9.61 6.44
C SER A 162 -17.99 -9.20 6.70
N GLN A 163 -17.32 -9.85 7.67
CA GLN A 163 -15.92 -9.58 7.98
C GLN A 163 -15.02 -9.61 6.75
N ARG A 164 -15.21 -10.59 5.84
CA ARG A 164 -14.46 -10.66 4.58
C ARG A 164 -14.63 -9.40 3.74
N LYS A 165 -15.87 -8.89 3.60
CA LYS A 165 -16.13 -7.66 2.84
C LYS A 165 -15.51 -6.43 3.51
N LEU A 166 -15.50 -6.39 4.85
CA LEU A 166 -14.83 -5.33 5.60
C LEU A 166 -13.32 -5.34 5.34
N VAL A 167 -12.68 -6.51 5.32
CA VAL A 167 -11.27 -6.63 5.00
C VAL A 167 -10.97 -6.13 3.58
N GLU A 168 -11.75 -6.54 2.58
CA GLU A 168 -11.54 -6.10 1.19
C GLU A 168 -11.78 -4.58 1.01
N LEU A 169 -12.81 -4.04 1.66
CA LEU A 169 -13.01 -2.59 1.70
C LEU A 169 -11.83 -1.89 2.35
N GLY A 170 -11.34 -2.39 3.49
CA GLY A 170 -10.18 -1.82 4.18
C GLY A 170 -8.91 -1.83 3.34
N LYS A 171 -8.68 -2.89 2.56
CA LYS A 171 -7.57 -2.94 1.58
C LYS A 171 -7.71 -1.84 0.52
N ALA A 172 -8.91 -1.62 0.00
CA ALA A 172 -9.16 -0.54 -0.96
C ALA A 172 -8.93 0.84 -0.33
N LEU A 173 -9.47 1.07 0.87
CA LEU A 173 -9.32 2.33 1.61
C LEU A 173 -7.85 2.59 2.01
N GLY A 174 -7.13 1.58 2.47
CA GLY A 174 -5.70 1.71 2.80
C GLY A 174 -4.85 2.10 1.58
N ARG A 175 -5.15 1.53 0.40
CA ARG A 175 -4.51 1.91 -0.86
C ARG A 175 -4.87 3.34 -1.27
N LEU A 176 -6.10 3.75 -1.09
CA LEU A 176 -6.54 5.12 -1.38
C LEU A 176 -5.80 6.13 -0.49
N ILE A 177 -5.68 5.85 0.81
CA ILE A 177 -4.89 6.66 1.75
C ILE A 177 -3.41 6.70 1.32
N SER A 178 -2.85 5.59 0.88
CA SER A 178 -1.46 5.57 0.39
C SER A 178 -1.26 6.40 -0.87
N MET A 179 -2.26 6.47 -1.74
CA MET A 179 -2.26 7.34 -2.90
C MET A 179 -2.35 8.82 -2.49
N GLU A 180 -3.20 9.16 -1.51
CA GLU A 180 -3.26 10.53 -0.95
C GLU A 180 -1.88 11.00 -0.50
N PHE A 181 -1.16 10.18 0.29
CA PHE A 181 0.19 10.53 0.75
C PHE A 181 1.20 10.67 -0.40
N THR A 182 1.01 9.90 -1.47
CA THR A 182 1.86 9.99 -2.66
C THR A 182 1.61 11.30 -3.43
N LEU A 183 0.34 11.71 -3.55
CA LEU A 183 -0.04 12.98 -4.15
C LEU A 183 0.46 14.16 -3.32
N ASP A 184 0.34 14.10 -1.99
CA ASP A 184 0.89 15.12 -1.10
C ASP A 184 2.41 15.25 -1.22
N LEU A 185 3.13 14.14 -1.39
CA LEU A 185 4.57 14.17 -1.61
C LEU A 185 4.92 14.83 -2.96
N ALA A 186 4.15 14.53 -4.01
CA ALA A 186 4.31 15.15 -5.33
C ALA A 186 4.06 16.67 -5.28
N ASP A 187 3.00 17.11 -4.60
CA ASP A 187 2.67 18.53 -4.42
C ASP A 187 3.77 19.31 -3.70
N ARG A 188 4.59 18.64 -2.90
CA ARG A 188 5.77 19.21 -2.23
C ARG A 188 7.02 19.27 -3.12
N GLY A 189 6.89 18.99 -4.40
CA GLY A 189 7.98 19.07 -5.38
C GLY A 189 8.83 17.81 -5.49
N PHE A 190 8.42 16.70 -4.90
CA PHE A 190 9.07 15.40 -5.11
C PHE A 190 8.57 14.74 -6.40
N ASN A 191 8.43 15.53 -7.47
CA ASN A 191 8.12 15.00 -8.79
C ASN A 191 9.30 14.18 -9.30
N ARG A 192 9.00 13.01 -9.82
CA ARG A 192 9.97 12.21 -10.59
C ARG A 192 9.62 12.40 -12.06
N GLU A 193 10.50 13.09 -12.75
CA GLU A 193 10.53 13.07 -14.21
C GLU A 193 11.01 11.69 -14.73
#